data_00f36339b9cc95acd030da7829dcdd17
#
_entry.id   00f36339b9cc95acd030da7829dcdd17
#
_cell.length_a   1.000
_cell.length_b   1.000
_cell.length_c   1.000
_cell.angle_alpha   90.00
_cell.angle_beta   90.00
_cell.angle_gamma   90.00
#
_symmetry.space_group_name_H-M   'P 1'
#
loop_
_entity.id
_entity.type
_entity.pdbx_description
1 polymer ?
#
loop_
_entity_poly.entity_id
_entity_poly.type
_entity_poly.pdbx_seq_one_letter_code
_entity_poly.pdbx_strand_id
1 'polypeptide(L)'
;MNTTPAQPPPQRKQFLLLLAIFTLPVLAAYAVYFLFPGLRPTGTTNYGQLVAPAARPLPALDLRDADGKPAGAGLFKGKWSMVYVGAADCAQACQTEIYLSRQVRTSLALNARRVQRLYIAPDAQTLAAAKALFPPAEHPDLLLLADAGAPGSRAADFFQPGQPDALYMVDPLGNWFMVYPPKADQNADFKGIGKDLKKLLNQSQVD
;
A
#
# COMPACT_ATOMS: atom_id res chain seq x y z
N MET A 1 -40.96 58.94 -29.88
CA MET A 1 -40.83 57.86 -28.90
C MET A 1 -39.37 57.74 -28.54
N ASN A 2 -38.98 58.36 -27.40
CA ASN A 2 -37.58 58.28 -26.91
C ASN A 2 -37.48 57.08 -25.99
N THR A 3 -36.90 56.01 -26.43
CA THR A 3 -36.52 54.89 -25.61
C THR A 3 -35.19 55.24 -24.93
N THR A 4 -35.25 55.57 -23.63
CA THR A 4 -34.07 55.72 -22.79
C THR A 4 -33.36 54.35 -22.66
N PRO A 5 -32.06 54.23 -23.01
CA PRO A 5 -31.35 52.97 -22.84
C PRO A 5 -31.21 52.63 -21.35
N ALA A 6 -31.55 51.41 -20.98
CA ALA A 6 -31.43 50.93 -19.62
C ALA A 6 -29.97 51.02 -19.18
N GLN A 7 -29.70 51.71 -18.08
CA GLN A 7 -28.36 51.82 -17.50
C GLN A 7 -27.90 50.43 -17.03
N PRO A 8 -26.69 49.99 -17.44
CA PRO A 8 -26.12 48.75 -16.96
C PRO A 8 -26.03 48.75 -15.44
N PRO A 9 -26.32 47.60 -14.77
CA PRO A 9 -26.20 47.51 -13.30
C PRO A 9 -24.80 47.87 -12.86
N PRO A 10 -24.64 48.45 -11.68
CA PRO A 10 -23.34 48.95 -11.24
C PRO A 10 -22.28 47.83 -11.23
N GLN A 11 -21.33 47.94 -12.12
CA GLN A 11 -20.22 46.96 -12.30
C GLN A 11 -19.54 46.56 -11.01
N ARG A 12 -19.55 47.44 -9.98
CA ARG A 12 -19.02 47.18 -8.64
C ARG A 12 -19.75 46.03 -7.91
N LYS A 13 -21.09 45.91 -8.04
CA LYS A 13 -21.86 44.81 -7.43
C LYS A 13 -21.58 43.49 -8.10
N GLN A 14 -21.46 43.47 -9.41
CA GLN A 14 -21.11 42.25 -10.17
C GLN A 14 -19.70 41.78 -9.83
N PHE A 15 -18.74 42.72 -9.72
CA PHE A 15 -17.37 42.39 -9.31
C PHE A 15 -17.33 41.82 -7.90
N LEU A 16 -18.02 42.40 -6.94
CA LEU A 16 -18.09 41.90 -5.55
C LEU A 16 -18.76 40.53 -5.49
N LEU A 17 -19.79 40.29 -6.29
CA LEU A 17 -20.44 38.98 -6.37
C LEU A 17 -19.49 37.90 -6.90
N LEU A 18 -18.79 38.20 -7.97
CA LEU A 18 -17.77 37.31 -8.55
C LEU A 18 -16.67 37.03 -7.53
N LEU A 19 -16.15 38.07 -6.91
CA LEU A 19 -15.13 37.92 -5.85
C LEU A 19 -15.61 37.01 -4.71
N ALA A 20 -16.84 37.20 -4.25
CA ALA A 20 -17.43 36.40 -3.18
C ALA A 20 -17.60 34.92 -3.60
N ILE A 21 -18.03 34.65 -4.83
CA ILE A 21 -18.18 33.26 -5.32
C ILE A 21 -16.86 32.49 -5.33
N PHE A 22 -15.76 33.17 -5.65
CA PHE A 22 -14.44 32.51 -5.66
C PHE A 22 -13.74 32.47 -4.31
N THR A 23 -13.91 33.51 -3.47
CA THR A 23 -13.21 33.57 -2.18
C THR A 23 -13.93 32.84 -1.06
N LEU A 24 -15.26 32.82 -1.08
CA LEU A 24 -16.05 32.22 0.00
C LEU A 24 -15.82 30.70 0.17
N PRO A 25 -15.73 29.87 -0.90
CA PRO A 25 -15.37 28.46 -0.77
C PRO A 25 -13.98 28.23 -0.20
N VAL A 26 -13.01 29.08 -0.58
CA VAL A 26 -11.64 28.98 -0.07
C VAL A 26 -11.58 29.33 1.40
N LEU A 27 -12.26 30.41 1.81
CA LEU A 27 -12.35 30.81 3.22
C LEU A 27 -13.09 29.76 4.05
N ALA A 28 -14.17 29.17 3.51
CA ALA A 28 -14.90 28.08 4.16
C ALA A 28 -14.03 26.84 4.34
N ALA A 29 -13.27 26.43 3.31
CA ALA A 29 -12.35 25.32 3.40
C ALA A 29 -11.24 25.59 4.44
N TYR A 30 -10.70 26.78 4.44
CA TYR A 30 -9.71 27.22 5.44
C TYR A 30 -10.28 27.17 6.87
N ALA A 31 -11.49 27.69 7.06
CA ALA A 31 -12.16 27.66 8.35
C ALA A 31 -12.41 26.22 8.83
N VAL A 32 -12.91 25.33 7.96
CA VAL A 32 -13.11 23.90 8.30
C VAL A 32 -11.78 23.25 8.67
N TYR A 33 -10.72 23.54 7.90
CA TYR A 33 -9.43 22.89 8.14
C TYR A 33 -8.74 23.35 9.41
N PHE A 34 -8.77 24.65 9.75
CA PHE A 34 -8.01 25.20 10.88
C PHE A 34 -8.85 25.45 12.13
N LEU A 35 -10.12 25.88 11.98
CA LEU A 35 -10.97 26.25 13.13
C LEU A 35 -11.83 25.09 13.62
N PHE A 36 -12.18 24.12 12.73
CA PHE A 36 -13.05 23.00 13.05
C PHE A 36 -12.39 21.66 12.71
N PRO A 37 -11.32 21.27 13.42
CA PRO A 37 -10.59 20.01 13.14
C PRO A 37 -11.48 18.77 13.23
N GLY A 38 -12.57 18.80 14.01
CA GLY A 38 -13.52 17.70 14.11
C GLY A 38 -14.40 17.49 12.86
N LEU A 39 -14.46 18.47 11.95
CA LEU A 39 -15.17 18.34 10.66
C LEU A 39 -14.28 17.88 9.51
N ARG A 40 -12.99 17.65 9.77
CA ARG A 40 -12.08 17.12 8.74
C ARG A 40 -12.54 15.72 8.35
N PRO A 41 -12.61 15.40 7.05
CA PRO A 41 -12.86 14.03 6.62
C PRO A 41 -11.69 13.15 7.08
N THR A 42 -11.95 12.28 8.07
CA THR A 42 -10.96 11.33 8.61
C THR A 42 -11.00 9.98 7.89
N GLY A 43 -11.99 9.77 7.02
CA GLY A 43 -12.15 8.53 6.28
C GLY A 43 -11.06 8.37 5.21
N THR A 44 -10.34 7.25 5.25
CA THR A 44 -9.48 6.84 4.15
C THR A 44 -10.28 6.04 3.14
N THR A 45 -9.99 6.20 1.85
CA THR A 45 -10.64 5.42 0.78
C THR A 45 -9.95 4.08 0.52
N ASN A 46 -8.92 3.76 1.30
CA ASN A 46 -8.13 2.54 1.17
C ASN A 46 -8.78 1.40 1.97
N TYR A 47 -8.71 0.21 1.42
CA TYR A 47 -9.11 -1.01 2.12
C TYR A 47 -8.09 -1.39 3.18
N GLY A 48 -6.80 -1.29 2.83
CA GLY A 48 -5.68 -1.50 3.74
C GLY A 48 -5.53 -0.37 4.76
N GLN A 49 -4.88 -0.69 5.86
CA GLN A 49 -4.53 0.27 6.91
C GLN A 49 -3.23 0.98 6.55
N LEU A 50 -3.27 2.31 6.48
CA LEU A 50 -2.07 3.12 6.28
C LEU A 50 -1.22 3.12 7.54
N VAL A 51 0.09 3.03 7.35
CA VAL A 51 1.07 3.11 8.45
C VAL A 51 1.25 4.56 8.87
N ALA A 52 1.22 4.81 10.16
CA ALA A 52 1.44 6.15 10.74
C ALA A 52 2.76 6.16 11.55
N PRO A 53 3.57 7.23 11.47
CA PRO A 53 3.52 8.32 10.48
C PRO A 53 3.76 7.79 9.08
N ALA A 54 3.29 8.53 8.05
CA ALA A 54 3.29 8.07 6.66
C ALA A 54 4.65 7.52 6.21
N ALA A 55 4.59 6.36 5.52
CA ALA A 55 5.69 5.68 4.82
C ALA A 55 7.01 5.55 5.62
N ARG A 56 7.28 4.35 6.12
CA ARG A 56 8.54 4.03 6.84
C ARG A 56 9.56 3.45 5.88
N PRO A 57 10.72 4.11 5.67
CA PRO A 57 11.81 3.51 4.90
C PRO A 57 12.24 2.17 5.51
N LEU A 58 12.39 1.15 4.66
CA LEU A 58 12.90 -0.14 5.11
C LEU A 58 14.37 0.00 5.54
N PRO A 59 14.75 -0.57 6.69
CA PRO A 59 16.15 -0.70 7.05
C PRO A 59 16.86 -1.67 6.11
N ALA A 60 18.17 -1.72 6.18
CA ALA A 60 18.95 -2.75 5.51
C ALA A 60 18.66 -4.11 6.17
N LEU A 61 17.83 -4.93 5.51
CA LEU A 61 17.50 -6.29 5.94
C LEU A 61 18.53 -7.28 5.35
N ASP A 62 19.06 -8.19 6.17
CA ASP A 62 19.91 -9.31 5.69
C ASP A 62 19.02 -10.46 5.23
N LEU A 63 18.47 -10.33 4.02
CA LEU A 63 17.63 -11.34 3.41
C LEU A 63 18.46 -12.21 2.46
N ARG A 64 18.29 -13.53 2.55
CA ARG A 64 19.03 -14.51 1.76
C ARG A 64 18.08 -15.45 1.04
N ASP A 65 18.47 -15.84 -0.18
CA ASP A 65 17.76 -16.87 -0.92
C ASP A 65 18.07 -18.27 -0.36
N ALA A 66 17.53 -19.28 -1.00
CA ALA A 66 17.68 -20.65 -0.57
C ALA A 66 19.10 -21.21 -0.70
N ASP A 67 19.95 -20.56 -1.47
CA ASP A 67 21.35 -20.91 -1.64
C ASP A 67 22.24 -20.09 -0.68
N GLY A 68 21.64 -19.31 0.22
CA GLY A 68 22.32 -18.44 1.18
C GLY A 68 22.88 -17.15 0.57
N LYS A 69 22.55 -16.87 -0.69
CA LYS A 69 23.04 -15.67 -1.38
C LYS A 69 22.22 -14.45 -0.95
N PRO A 70 22.87 -13.31 -0.66
CA PRO A 70 22.15 -12.09 -0.31
C PRO A 70 21.22 -11.62 -1.42
N ALA A 71 20.00 -11.23 -1.06
CA ALA A 71 18.97 -10.76 -2.00
C ALA A 71 19.24 -9.38 -2.62
N GLY A 72 20.27 -8.70 -2.16
CA GLY A 72 20.75 -7.41 -2.68
C GLY A 72 19.97 -6.20 -2.15
N ALA A 73 20.67 -5.07 -2.04
CA ALA A 73 20.12 -3.82 -1.49
C ALA A 73 19.01 -3.17 -2.33
N GLY A 74 18.82 -3.61 -3.58
CA GLY A 74 17.80 -3.12 -4.50
C GLY A 74 16.50 -3.91 -4.52
N LEU A 75 16.36 -4.96 -3.68
CA LEU A 75 15.22 -5.88 -3.70
C LEU A 75 13.85 -5.18 -3.72
N PHE A 76 13.69 -4.14 -2.91
CA PHE A 76 12.43 -3.41 -2.76
C PHE A 76 12.32 -2.17 -3.66
N LYS A 77 13.30 -1.95 -4.58
CA LYS A 77 13.29 -0.78 -5.46
C LYS A 77 12.71 -1.09 -6.83
N GLY A 78 12.01 -0.11 -7.40
CA GLY A 78 11.47 -0.18 -8.76
C GLY A 78 10.20 -1.02 -8.92
N LYS A 79 9.75 -1.73 -7.88
CA LYS A 79 8.50 -2.51 -7.90
C LYS A 79 7.70 -2.34 -6.62
N TRP A 80 6.40 -2.40 -6.74
CA TRP A 80 5.52 -2.56 -5.60
C TRP A 80 5.69 -3.96 -5.02
N SER A 81 5.85 -4.07 -3.71
CA SER A 81 6.13 -5.36 -3.08
C SER A 81 5.01 -5.73 -2.10
N MET A 82 4.39 -6.88 -2.34
CA MET A 82 3.54 -7.56 -1.37
C MET A 82 4.42 -8.47 -0.53
N VAL A 83 4.60 -8.15 0.74
CA VAL A 83 5.49 -8.84 1.66
C VAL A 83 4.68 -9.61 2.68
N TYR A 84 4.96 -10.89 2.83
CA TYR A 84 4.49 -11.71 3.93
C TYR A 84 5.67 -12.10 4.80
N VAL A 85 5.57 -11.83 6.10
CA VAL A 85 6.59 -12.21 7.07
C VAL A 85 6.11 -13.46 7.79
N GLY A 86 6.76 -14.58 7.51
CA GLY A 86 6.39 -15.89 8.02
C GLY A 86 6.76 -16.08 9.50
N ALA A 87 6.02 -16.94 10.17
CA ALA A 87 6.37 -17.53 11.48
C ALA A 87 7.19 -18.80 11.29
N ALA A 88 7.48 -19.51 12.38
CA ALA A 88 8.23 -20.76 12.35
C ALA A 88 7.52 -21.88 11.57
N ASP A 89 6.20 -21.83 11.51
CA ASP A 89 5.36 -22.72 10.72
C ASP A 89 4.43 -21.90 9.81
N CYS A 90 4.22 -22.36 8.58
CA CYS A 90 3.24 -21.76 7.69
C CYS A 90 1.94 -22.59 7.76
N ALA A 91 1.12 -22.29 8.76
CA ALA A 91 -0.19 -22.91 8.95
C ALA A 91 -1.19 -22.49 7.86
N GLN A 92 -2.44 -22.92 7.96
CA GLN A 92 -3.49 -22.67 6.97
C GLN A 92 -3.69 -21.18 6.67
N ALA A 93 -3.61 -20.30 7.67
CA ALA A 93 -3.74 -18.86 7.48
C ALA A 93 -2.64 -18.30 6.57
N CYS A 94 -1.38 -18.66 6.85
CA CYS A 94 -0.23 -18.29 6.03
C CYS A 94 -0.40 -18.75 4.55
N GLN A 95 -0.78 -20.01 4.34
CA GLN A 95 -0.98 -20.55 2.99
C GLN A 95 -2.11 -19.80 2.26
N THR A 96 -3.16 -19.47 2.97
CA THR A 96 -4.28 -18.68 2.44
C THR A 96 -3.84 -17.29 1.99
N GLU A 97 -3.05 -16.60 2.79
CA GLU A 97 -2.56 -15.26 2.44
C GLU A 97 -1.58 -15.28 1.27
N ILE A 98 -0.71 -16.29 1.19
CA ILE A 98 0.16 -16.47 0.03
C ILE A 98 -0.66 -16.76 -1.23
N TYR A 99 -1.68 -17.61 -1.14
CA TYR A 99 -2.59 -17.86 -2.26
C TYR A 99 -3.35 -16.59 -2.66
N LEU A 100 -3.90 -15.86 -1.70
CA LEU A 100 -4.61 -14.60 -1.92
C LEU A 100 -3.72 -13.58 -2.64
N SER A 101 -2.48 -13.39 -2.20
CA SER A 101 -1.54 -12.48 -2.84
C SER A 101 -1.25 -12.86 -4.31
N ARG A 102 -1.22 -14.16 -4.62
CA ARG A 102 -1.12 -14.66 -6.01
C ARG A 102 -2.34 -14.27 -6.83
N GLN A 103 -3.55 -14.51 -6.31
CA GLN A 103 -4.79 -14.17 -7.01
C GLN A 103 -4.90 -12.67 -7.27
N VAL A 104 -4.57 -11.85 -6.27
CA VAL A 104 -4.53 -10.39 -6.40
C VAL A 104 -3.56 -9.99 -7.51
N ARG A 105 -2.32 -10.46 -7.48
CA ARG A 105 -1.32 -10.13 -8.50
C ARG A 105 -1.77 -10.55 -9.91
N THR A 106 -2.31 -11.75 -10.06
CA THR A 106 -2.82 -12.25 -11.34
C THR A 106 -3.96 -11.37 -11.88
N SER A 107 -4.83 -10.86 -11.00
CA SER A 107 -5.94 -9.96 -11.39
C SER A 107 -5.49 -8.61 -11.93
N LEU A 108 -4.23 -8.24 -11.77
CA LEU A 108 -3.66 -6.98 -12.27
C LEU A 108 -3.29 -7.02 -13.75
N ALA A 109 -3.35 -8.19 -14.39
CA ALA A 109 -3.04 -8.40 -15.80
C ALA A 109 -1.66 -7.81 -16.20
N LEU A 110 -1.61 -6.85 -17.13
CA LEU A 110 -0.36 -6.24 -17.59
C LEU A 110 0.41 -5.52 -16.47
N ASN A 111 -0.29 -4.99 -15.47
CA ASN A 111 0.34 -4.33 -14.33
C ASN A 111 0.98 -5.32 -13.32
N ALA A 112 0.73 -6.63 -13.45
CA ALA A 112 1.33 -7.63 -12.58
C ALA A 112 2.87 -7.62 -12.62
N ARG A 113 3.49 -7.21 -13.72
CA ARG A 113 4.95 -7.06 -13.85
C ARG A 113 5.56 -6.01 -12.91
N ARG A 114 4.77 -5.02 -12.51
CA ARG A 114 5.15 -3.93 -11.60
C ARG A 114 5.00 -4.30 -10.12
N VAL A 115 4.46 -5.49 -9.86
CA VAL A 115 4.20 -5.99 -8.50
C VAL A 115 4.96 -7.29 -8.31
N GLN A 116 5.75 -7.37 -7.25
CA GLN A 116 6.41 -8.59 -6.81
C GLN A 116 5.79 -9.10 -5.51
N ARG A 117 5.99 -10.39 -5.23
CA ARG A 117 5.53 -11.05 -4.02
C ARG A 117 6.72 -11.63 -3.29
N LEU A 118 6.80 -11.41 -1.99
CA LEU A 118 7.87 -11.91 -1.15
C LEU A 118 7.30 -12.65 0.05
N TYR A 119 7.90 -13.79 0.34
CA TYR A 119 7.75 -14.50 1.61
C TYR A 119 9.10 -14.43 2.33
N ILE A 120 9.11 -13.91 3.54
CA ILE A 120 10.30 -13.80 4.36
C ILE A 120 10.16 -14.79 5.51
N ALA A 121 10.90 -15.88 5.44
CA ALA A 121 11.00 -16.87 6.51
C ALA A 121 11.89 -16.35 7.65
N PRO A 122 11.63 -16.70 8.93
CA PRO A 122 12.44 -16.27 10.06
C PRO A 122 13.87 -16.85 10.04
N ASP A 123 14.09 -17.93 9.29
CA ASP A 123 15.38 -18.61 9.16
C ASP A 123 15.45 -19.51 7.92
N ALA A 124 16.63 -20.07 7.66
CA ALA A 124 16.87 -20.94 6.52
C ALA A 124 16.11 -22.29 6.59
N GLN A 125 15.86 -22.82 7.81
CA GLN A 125 15.12 -24.07 7.97
C GLN A 125 13.66 -23.88 7.61
N THR A 126 13.04 -22.81 8.08
CA THR A 126 11.67 -22.43 7.73
C THR A 126 11.55 -22.12 6.24
N LEU A 127 12.56 -21.49 5.63
CA LEU A 127 12.62 -21.27 4.19
C LEU A 127 12.58 -22.58 3.41
N ALA A 128 13.34 -23.59 3.84
CA ALA A 128 13.35 -24.90 3.20
C ALA A 128 11.96 -25.57 3.25
N ALA A 129 11.26 -25.48 4.39
CA ALA A 129 9.89 -25.96 4.53
C ALA A 129 8.91 -25.18 3.62
N ALA A 130 9.03 -23.84 3.55
CA ALA A 130 8.21 -23.00 2.70
C ALA A 130 8.38 -23.31 1.20
N LYS A 131 9.58 -23.69 0.76
CA LYS A 131 9.82 -24.13 -0.62
C LYS A 131 9.02 -25.39 -1.01
N ALA A 132 8.81 -26.30 -0.07
CA ALA A 132 7.99 -27.48 -0.31
C ALA A 132 6.49 -27.14 -0.40
N LEU A 133 6.04 -26.15 0.38
CA LEU A 133 4.65 -25.67 0.39
C LEU A 133 4.31 -24.79 -0.83
N PHE A 134 5.31 -24.05 -1.34
CA PHE A 134 5.14 -23.08 -2.42
C PHE A 134 6.09 -23.41 -3.59
N PRO A 135 5.88 -24.53 -4.29
CA PRO A 135 6.76 -24.93 -5.39
C PRO A 135 6.73 -23.90 -6.53
N PRO A 136 7.86 -23.67 -7.23
CA PRO A 136 7.94 -22.72 -8.34
C PRO A 136 6.95 -22.97 -9.48
N ALA A 137 6.51 -24.20 -9.66
CA ALA A 137 5.48 -24.55 -10.66
C ALA A 137 4.13 -23.87 -10.37
N GLU A 138 3.78 -23.70 -9.09
CA GLU A 138 2.55 -23.07 -8.66
C GLU A 138 2.73 -21.59 -8.31
N HIS A 139 3.93 -21.21 -7.86
CA HIS A 139 4.27 -19.87 -7.41
C HIS A 139 5.52 -19.31 -8.11
N PRO A 140 5.53 -19.20 -9.46
CA PRO A 140 6.73 -18.83 -10.22
C PRO A 140 7.21 -17.39 -9.94
N ASP A 141 6.36 -16.56 -9.38
CA ASP A 141 6.59 -15.14 -9.10
C ASP A 141 6.80 -14.84 -7.60
N LEU A 142 6.80 -15.87 -6.75
CA LEU A 142 7.01 -15.71 -5.32
C LEU A 142 8.50 -15.80 -4.97
N LEU A 143 9.05 -14.71 -4.46
CA LEU A 143 10.40 -14.70 -3.94
C LEU A 143 10.40 -15.25 -2.52
N LEU A 144 11.07 -16.36 -2.32
CA LEU A 144 11.23 -17.02 -1.02
C LEU A 144 12.59 -16.64 -0.45
N LEU A 145 12.61 -15.99 0.72
CA LEU A 145 13.82 -15.46 1.35
C LEU A 145 13.84 -15.85 2.83
N ALA A 146 15.02 -16.09 3.38
CA ALA A 146 15.27 -16.23 4.81
C ALA A 146 15.80 -14.92 5.38
N ASP A 147 15.36 -14.58 6.58
CA ASP A 147 15.88 -13.47 7.36
C ASP A 147 17.09 -13.94 8.18
N ALA A 148 18.29 -13.48 7.81
CA ALA A 148 19.54 -13.75 8.50
C ALA A 148 19.94 -12.63 9.47
N GLY A 149 19.09 -11.63 9.66
CA GLY A 149 19.31 -10.49 10.54
C GLY A 149 19.43 -10.88 12.02
N ALA A 150 20.20 -10.10 12.76
CA ALA A 150 20.27 -10.25 14.22
C ALA A 150 18.92 -9.87 14.88
N PRO A 151 18.62 -10.37 16.08
CA PRO A 151 17.45 -9.93 16.85
C PRO A 151 17.40 -8.39 16.97
N GLY A 152 16.22 -7.80 16.73
CA GLY A 152 16.02 -6.35 16.69
C GLY A 152 16.29 -5.69 15.33
N SER A 153 16.82 -6.43 14.34
CA SER A 153 17.02 -5.95 12.97
C SER A 153 16.35 -6.82 11.90
N ARG A 154 15.49 -7.72 12.32
CA ARG A 154 14.75 -8.64 11.45
C ARG A 154 13.55 -7.96 10.80
N ALA A 155 13.11 -8.53 9.70
CA ALA A 155 11.86 -8.10 9.04
C ALA A 155 10.67 -8.14 10.00
N ALA A 156 10.56 -9.17 10.84
CA ALA A 156 9.51 -9.30 11.85
C ALA A 156 9.54 -8.16 12.88
N ASP A 157 10.73 -7.70 13.28
CA ASP A 157 10.88 -6.58 14.23
C ASP A 157 10.41 -5.24 13.60
N PHE A 158 10.61 -5.09 12.28
CA PHE A 158 10.25 -3.88 11.55
C PHE A 158 8.76 -3.81 11.18
N PHE A 159 8.21 -4.90 10.62
CA PHE A 159 6.83 -4.96 10.14
C PHE A 159 5.77 -5.15 11.24
N GLN A 160 6.13 -5.03 12.48
CA GLN A 160 5.29 -5.17 13.67
C GLN A 160 4.70 -6.57 13.87
N PRO A 161 5.28 -7.36 14.77
CA PRO A 161 4.87 -8.73 15.05
C PRO A 161 3.48 -8.89 15.69
N GLY A 162 2.76 -7.80 15.95
CA GLY A 162 1.40 -7.83 16.51
C GLY A 162 0.27 -8.09 15.51
N GLN A 163 0.58 -8.29 14.24
CA GLN A 163 -0.41 -8.60 13.19
C GLN A 163 0.02 -9.89 12.46
N PRO A 164 -0.23 -11.07 13.04
CA PRO A 164 0.11 -12.33 12.40
C PRO A 164 -0.66 -12.46 11.07
N ASP A 165 -0.05 -13.14 10.11
CA ASP A 165 -0.62 -13.42 8.80
C ASP A 165 -1.02 -12.19 7.95
N ALA A 166 -0.50 -11.00 8.27
CA ALA A 166 -0.77 -9.80 7.51
C ALA A 166 0.10 -9.73 6.24
N LEU A 167 -0.46 -9.11 5.18
CA LEU A 167 0.29 -8.70 4.01
C LEU A 167 0.73 -7.23 4.16
N TYR A 168 2.01 -6.99 3.97
CA TYR A 168 2.61 -5.66 4.04
C TYR A 168 2.90 -5.13 2.66
N MET A 169 2.62 -3.84 2.42
CA MET A 169 2.88 -3.20 1.14
C MET A 169 4.07 -2.26 1.24
N VAL A 170 5.03 -2.47 0.34
CA VAL A 170 6.20 -1.63 0.19
C VAL A 170 6.16 -0.97 -1.18
N ASP A 171 6.42 0.34 -1.21
CA ASP A 171 6.43 1.13 -2.43
C ASP A 171 7.73 0.93 -3.25
N PRO A 172 7.79 1.39 -4.51
CA PRO A 172 8.99 1.28 -5.35
C PRO A 172 10.22 2.06 -4.85
N LEU A 173 10.07 2.90 -3.86
CA LEU A 173 11.18 3.61 -3.20
C LEU A 173 11.75 2.81 -2.01
N GLY A 174 11.08 1.73 -1.61
CA GLY A 174 11.44 0.90 -0.47
C GLY A 174 10.85 1.39 0.86
N ASN A 175 9.67 2.01 0.86
CA ASN A 175 9.00 2.41 2.07
C ASN A 175 7.80 1.49 2.36
N TRP A 176 7.69 1.01 3.60
CA TRP A 176 6.47 0.37 4.07
C TRP A 176 5.41 1.42 4.37
N PHE A 177 4.26 1.34 3.74
CA PHE A 177 3.21 2.37 3.84
C PHE A 177 1.82 1.82 4.16
N MET A 178 1.58 0.51 3.99
CA MET A 178 0.25 -0.09 4.19
C MET A 178 0.35 -1.52 4.70
N VAL A 179 -0.66 -1.93 5.45
CA VAL A 179 -0.82 -3.31 5.94
C VAL A 179 -2.25 -3.78 5.70
N TYR A 180 -2.38 -5.05 5.36
CA TYR A 180 -3.64 -5.76 5.21
C TYR A 180 -3.69 -6.90 6.24
N PRO A 181 -4.28 -6.68 7.41
CA PRO A 181 -4.55 -7.76 8.36
C PRO A 181 -5.53 -8.76 7.75
N PRO A 182 -5.37 -10.08 7.95
CA PRO A 182 -6.27 -11.07 7.40
C PRO A 182 -7.68 -10.89 7.95
N LYS A 183 -8.68 -11.10 7.10
CA LYS A 183 -10.09 -11.06 7.49
C LYS A 183 -10.77 -12.39 7.22
N ALA A 184 -11.88 -12.62 7.90
CA ALA A 184 -12.66 -13.84 7.72
C ALA A 184 -13.22 -13.98 6.29
N ASP A 185 -13.54 -12.85 5.63
CA ASP A 185 -14.03 -12.82 4.24
C ASP A 185 -12.88 -12.60 3.25
N GLN A 186 -12.32 -13.70 2.75
CA GLN A 186 -11.25 -13.69 1.74
C GLN A 186 -11.65 -13.02 0.42
N ASN A 187 -12.94 -13.05 0.05
CA ASN A 187 -13.41 -12.36 -1.16
C ASN A 187 -13.38 -10.84 -0.97
N ALA A 188 -13.69 -10.37 0.23
CA ALA A 188 -13.55 -8.96 0.56
C ALA A 188 -12.09 -8.52 0.53
N ASP A 189 -11.17 -9.34 1.07
CA ASP A 189 -9.73 -9.09 1.02
C ASP A 189 -9.22 -9.05 -0.42
N PHE A 190 -9.56 -10.05 -1.25
CA PHE A 190 -9.20 -10.07 -2.67
C PHE A 190 -9.63 -8.80 -3.41
N LYS A 191 -10.90 -8.41 -3.26
CA LYS A 191 -11.46 -7.21 -3.91
C LYS A 191 -10.85 -5.93 -3.37
N GLY A 192 -10.67 -5.85 -2.05
CA GLY A 192 -10.12 -4.68 -1.37
C GLY A 192 -8.68 -4.41 -1.74
N ILE A 193 -7.80 -5.40 -1.59
CA ILE A 193 -6.37 -5.32 -1.94
C ILE A 193 -6.22 -5.04 -3.43
N GLY A 194 -6.97 -5.74 -4.29
CA GLY A 194 -6.95 -5.53 -5.72
C GLY A 194 -7.37 -4.13 -6.15
N LYS A 195 -8.37 -3.53 -5.48
CA LYS A 195 -8.81 -2.15 -5.71
C LYS A 195 -7.72 -1.14 -5.32
N ASP A 196 -7.11 -1.31 -4.15
CA ASP A 196 -6.04 -0.44 -3.68
C ASP A 196 -4.84 -0.49 -4.63
N LEU A 197 -4.38 -1.69 -5.00
CA LEU A 197 -3.27 -1.86 -5.93
C LEU A 197 -3.55 -1.25 -7.31
N LYS A 198 -4.75 -1.47 -7.87
CA LYS A 198 -5.12 -0.84 -9.15
C LYS A 198 -5.07 0.68 -9.06
N LYS A 199 -5.55 1.26 -7.97
CA LYS A 199 -5.49 2.71 -7.74
C LYS A 199 -4.05 3.21 -7.67
N LEU A 200 -3.19 2.53 -6.90
CA LEU A 200 -1.77 2.86 -6.77
C LEU A 200 -1.03 2.76 -8.11
N LEU A 201 -1.23 1.68 -8.85
CA LEU A 201 -0.59 1.43 -10.14
C LEU A 201 -1.03 2.43 -11.22
N ASN A 202 -2.28 2.87 -11.19
CA ASN A 202 -2.79 3.88 -12.12
C ASN A 202 -2.28 5.30 -11.81
N GLN A 203 -1.95 5.58 -10.56
CA GLN A 203 -1.46 6.88 -10.13
C GLN A 203 0.08 6.98 -10.13
N SER A 204 0.78 5.85 -10.13
CA SER A 204 2.24 5.82 -10.16
C SER A 204 2.77 5.73 -11.59
N GLN A 205 3.75 6.58 -11.91
CA GLN A 205 4.45 6.59 -13.21
C GLN A 205 5.74 5.75 -13.18
N VAL A 206 5.88 4.85 -12.23
CA VAL A 206 7.03 3.92 -12.14
C VAL A 206 6.75 2.77 -13.10
N ASP A 207 7.46 2.73 -14.22
CA ASP A 207 7.43 1.66 -15.22
C ASP A 207 8.44 0.55 -14.87
#